data_537abf9cbeb35e38bdcde69e29592ac2
#
_entry.id   537abf9cbeb35e38bdcde69e29592ac2
#
_cell.length_a   1.000
_cell.length_b   1.000
_cell.length_c   1.000
_cell.angle_alpha   90.00
_cell.angle_beta   90.00
_cell.angle_gamma   90.00
#
_symmetry.space_group_name_H-M   'P 1'
#
loop_
_entity.id
_entity.type
_entity.pdbx_description
1 polymer ?
#
loop_
_entity_poly.entity_id
_entity_poly.type
_entity_poly.pdbx_seq_one_letter_code
_entity_poly.pdbx_strand_id
1 'polypeptide(L)'
;MKKLTSRPKSLIDTSQEKFAESPGLMRWAEKENLKRAAQIQSKLAEVGFRSLEEVDERIESLHQQAKTGKKTTISLEKDIKSAAEILKFARQYDEKKKYDKNYKKSKDPERYYQDHSYDLHLAWGARDILESAGINPETMNLQEIKSRYEKLCADRKTTSDAYKKVEKECEKLKQSRDALLSFIGQEPSQEIDRDKKIIR
;
A
#
# COMPACT_ATOMS: atom_id res chain seq x y z
N MET A 1 -16.63 -11.33 16.87
CA MET A 1 -17.60 -10.22 16.99
C MET A 1 -17.84 -9.94 18.48
N LYS A 2 -17.24 -8.91 19.05
CA LYS A 2 -17.57 -8.43 20.39
C LYS A 2 -18.67 -7.39 20.21
N LYS A 3 -19.90 -7.75 20.56
CA LYS A 3 -21.01 -6.79 20.67
C LYS A 3 -20.61 -5.74 21.70
N LEU A 4 -20.61 -4.47 21.32
CA LEU A 4 -20.54 -3.35 22.26
C LEU A 4 -21.78 -3.36 23.12
N THR A 5 -21.74 -4.07 24.25
CA THR A 5 -22.81 -4.14 25.25
C THR A 5 -22.58 -3.16 26.41
N SER A 6 -21.57 -2.28 26.32
CA SER A 6 -21.32 -1.28 27.35
C SER A 6 -21.97 0.03 26.97
N ARG A 7 -22.96 0.45 27.76
CA ARG A 7 -23.59 1.76 27.73
C ARG A 7 -22.50 2.86 27.70
N PRO A 8 -22.58 3.86 26.82
CA PRO A 8 -21.62 4.97 26.83
C PRO A 8 -21.53 5.59 28.23
N LYS A 9 -20.31 5.69 28.78
CA LYS A 9 -20.09 6.29 30.11
C LYS A 9 -20.63 7.72 30.23
N SER A 10 -20.83 8.40 29.11
CA SER A 10 -21.43 9.73 29.04
C SER A 10 -22.92 9.76 29.30
N LEU A 11 -23.62 8.62 29.19
CA LEU A 11 -25.06 8.54 29.48
C LEU A 11 -25.27 8.19 30.95
N ILE A 12 -26.24 8.89 31.55
CA ILE A 12 -26.65 8.68 32.94
C ILE A 12 -27.34 7.33 33.02
N ASP A 13 -26.90 6.49 33.93
CA ASP A 13 -27.51 5.19 34.18
C ASP A 13 -28.80 5.38 35.02
N THR A 14 -29.94 5.33 34.37
CA THR A 14 -31.24 5.48 34.96
C THR A 14 -31.76 4.22 35.67
N SER A 15 -31.03 3.11 35.64
CA SER A 15 -31.40 1.87 36.35
C SER A 15 -31.08 1.88 37.85
N GLN A 16 -30.34 2.89 38.34
CA GLN A 16 -29.98 3.02 39.76
C GLN A 16 -31.20 3.39 40.60
N GLU A 17 -31.32 2.81 41.80
CA GLU A 17 -32.45 2.99 42.73
C GLU A 17 -32.85 4.44 42.95
N LYS A 18 -31.89 5.35 43.08
CA LYS A 18 -32.14 6.79 43.27
C LYS A 18 -33.03 7.43 42.20
N PHE A 19 -33.09 6.86 40.99
CA PHE A 19 -33.95 7.36 39.92
C PHE A 19 -35.37 6.77 40.03
N ALA A 20 -35.50 5.55 40.56
CA ALA A 20 -36.81 4.95 40.82
C ALA A 20 -37.57 5.70 41.94
N GLU A 21 -36.83 6.21 42.94
CA GLU A 21 -37.41 6.94 44.09
C GLU A 21 -37.76 8.38 43.78
N SER A 22 -37.23 8.98 42.69
CA SER A 22 -37.46 10.38 42.34
C SER A 22 -37.88 10.57 40.89
N PRO A 23 -39.20 10.69 40.59
CA PRO A 23 -39.70 10.92 39.24
C PRO A 23 -39.13 12.17 38.57
N GLY A 24 -38.81 13.22 39.33
CA GLY A 24 -38.19 14.45 38.83
C GLY A 24 -36.75 14.22 38.36
N LEU A 25 -35.98 13.45 39.12
CA LEU A 25 -34.59 13.10 38.78
C LEU A 25 -34.54 12.18 37.57
N MET A 26 -35.46 11.24 37.47
CA MET A 26 -35.62 10.36 36.32
C MET A 26 -35.86 11.15 35.02
N ARG A 27 -36.85 12.05 35.01
CA ARG A 27 -37.15 12.91 33.84
C ARG A 27 -35.95 13.80 33.45
N TRP A 28 -35.25 14.32 34.44
CA TRP A 28 -34.04 15.11 34.18
C TRP A 28 -32.93 14.24 33.51
N ALA A 29 -32.66 13.04 34.03
CA ALA A 29 -31.69 12.13 33.48
C ALA A 29 -32.01 11.68 32.06
N GLU A 30 -33.27 11.37 31.78
CA GLU A 30 -33.75 11.03 30.44
C GLU A 30 -33.58 12.19 29.47
N LYS A 31 -33.94 13.43 29.87
CA LYS A 31 -33.74 14.62 29.04
C LYS A 31 -32.27 14.89 28.75
N GLU A 32 -31.40 14.70 29.75
CA GLU A 32 -29.96 14.87 29.57
C GLU A 32 -29.37 13.80 28.67
N ASN A 33 -29.81 12.54 28.82
CA ASN A 33 -29.41 11.46 27.94
C ASN A 33 -29.84 11.71 26.48
N LEU A 34 -31.05 12.24 26.27
CA LEU A 34 -31.52 12.58 24.94
C LEU A 34 -30.68 13.68 24.29
N LYS A 35 -30.29 14.72 25.03
CA LYS A 35 -29.40 15.78 24.55
C LYS A 35 -28.04 15.22 24.15
N ARG A 36 -27.43 14.35 24.98
CA ARG A 36 -26.15 13.72 24.69
C ARG A 36 -26.20 12.80 23.48
N ALA A 37 -27.27 12.01 23.35
CA ALA A 37 -27.53 11.18 22.18
C ALA A 37 -27.59 12.02 20.88
N ALA A 38 -28.32 13.15 20.92
CA ALA A 38 -28.41 14.06 19.80
C ALA A 38 -27.04 14.67 19.43
N GLN A 39 -26.23 15.04 20.43
CA GLN A 39 -24.88 15.53 20.19
C GLN A 39 -23.95 14.48 19.57
N ILE A 40 -24.04 13.22 19.99
CA ILE A 40 -23.30 12.09 19.39
C ILE A 40 -23.71 11.91 17.93
N GLN A 41 -25.03 11.93 17.66
CA GLN A 41 -25.55 11.82 16.29
C GLN A 41 -25.10 12.98 15.40
N SER A 42 -25.10 14.20 15.93
CA SER A 42 -24.57 15.38 15.20
C SER A 42 -23.10 15.20 14.82
N LYS A 43 -22.28 14.75 15.75
CA LYS A 43 -20.84 14.51 15.50
C LYS A 43 -20.58 13.36 14.52
N LEU A 44 -21.38 12.30 14.56
CA LEU A 44 -21.32 11.23 13.57
C LEU A 44 -21.71 11.74 12.18
N ALA A 45 -22.77 12.56 12.10
CA ALA A 45 -23.19 13.16 10.84
C ALA A 45 -22.14 14.13 10.25
N GLU A 46 -21.39 14.87 11.09
CA GLU A 46 -20.27 15.73 10.65
C GLU A 46 -19.18 14.95 9.94
N VAL A 47 -18.93 13.70 10.33
CA VAL A 47 -17.98 12.80 9.65
C VAL A 47 -18.63 11.92 8.58
N GLY A 48 -19.94 12.08 8.35
CA GLY A 48 -20.67 11.42 7.28
C GLY A 48 -21.11 9.99 7.58
N PHE A 49 -21.22 9.60 8.87
CA PHE A 49 -21.61 8.27 9.31
C PHE A 49 -22.85 8.31 10.21
N ARG A 50 -23.52 7.17 10.33
CA ARG A 50 -24.73 7.01 11.17
C ARG A 50 -24.45 6.33 12.49
N SER A 51 -23.38 5.51 12.55
CA SER A 51 -23.00 4.77 13.75
C SER A 51 -21.48 4.62 13.85
N LEU A 52 -20.98 4.27 15.04
CA LEU A 52 -19.55 3.96 15.24
C LEU A 52 -19.14 2.69 14.51
N GLU A 53 -20.06 1.72 14.39
CA GLU A 53 -19.82 0.49 13.64
C GLU A 53 -19.51 0.79 12.16
N GLU A 54 -20.26 1.71 11.52
CA GLU A 54 -19.98 2.14 10.15
C GLU A 54 -18.61 2.81 10.03
N VAL A 55 -18.21 3.59 11.05
CA VAL A 55 -16.85 4.19 11.08
C VAL A 55 -15.77 3.11 11.16
N ASP A 56 -15.95 2.12 12.04
CA ASP A 56 -15.02 1.01 12.24
C ASP A 56 -14.91 0.14 10.97
N GLU A 57 -16.02 -0.19 10.33
CA GLU A 57 -16.05 -0.92 9.07
C GLU A 57 -15.32 -0.16 7.95
N ARG A 58 -15.52 1.16 7.88
CA ARG A 58 -14.82 2.00 6.90
C ARG A 58 -13.32 2.05 7.16
N ILE A 59 -12.89 2.19 8.42
CA ILE A 59 -11.48 2.15 8.82
C ILE A 59 -10.84 0.83 8.40
N GLU A 60 -11.49 -0.31 8.70
CA GLU A 60 -10.99 -1.63 8.33
C GLU A 60 -10.89 -1.78 6.81
N SER A 61 -11.89 -1.35 6.06
CA SER A 61 -11.88 -1.35 4.60
C SER A 61 -10.70 -0.54 4.04
N LEU A 62 -10.48 0.69 4.54
CA LEU A 62 -9.36 1.55 4.13
C LEU A 62 -8.01 0.93 4.51
N HIS A 63 -7.92 0.32 5.69
CA HIS A 63 -6.70 -0.37 6.12
C HIS A 63 -6.35 -1.53 5.18
N GLN A 64 -7.30 -2.36 4.80
CA GLN A 64 -7.10 -3.46 3.85
C GLN A 64 -6.72 -2.95 2.45
N GLN A 65 -7.34 -1.86 1.98
CA GLN A 65 -6.98 -1.23 0.72
C GLN A 65 -5.53 -0.70 0.74
N ALA A 66 -5.14 0.00 1.80
CA ALA A 66 -3.77 0.49 1.97
C ALA A 66 -2.76 -0.65 2.02
N LYS A 67 -3.05 -1.72 2.76
CA LYS A 67 -2.22 -2.92 2.88
C LYS A 67 -2.03 -3.61 1.52
N THR A 68 -3.09 -3.74 0.74
CA THR A 68 -3.04 -4.32 -0.61
C THR A 68 -2.20 -3.44 -1.54
N GLY A 69 -2.46 -2.13 -1.56
CA GLY A 69 -1.69 -1.19 -2.37
C GLY A 69 -0.19 -1.18 -2.03
N LYS A 70 0.17 -1.26 -0.75
CA LYS A 70 1.55 -1.40 -0.30
C LYS A 70 2.21 -2.68 -0.81
N LYS A 71 1.51 -3.83 -0.72
CA LYS A 71 2.01 -5.10 -1.26
C LYS A 71 2.24 -5.04 -2.77
N THR A 72 1.28 -4.47 -3.52
CA THR A 72 1.42 -4.29 -4.96
C THR A 72 2.61 -3.38 -5.31
N THR A 73 2.83 -2.30 -4.55
CA THR A 73 4.00 -1.41 -4.75
C THR A 73 5.32 -2.17 -4.55
N ILE A 74 5.42 -3.01 -3.52
CA ILE A 74 6.60 -3.84 -3.26
C ILE A 74 6.84 -4.85 -4.39
N SER A 75 5.78 -5.46 -4.93
CA SER A 75 5.89 -6.36 -6.09
C SER A 75 6.41 -5.62 -7.31
N LEU A 76 5.83 -4.46 -7.62
CA LEU A 76 6.27 -3.61 -8.74
C LEU A 76 7.74 -3.17 -8.60
N GLU A 77 8.23 -2.92 -7.38
CA GLU A 77 9.64 -2.59 -7.14
C GLU A 77 10.59 -3.76 -7.48
N LYS A 78 10.16 -5.00 -7.24
CA LYS A 78 10.92 -6.19 -7.66
C LYS A 78 10.93 -6.31 -9.19
N ASP A 79 9.75 -6.15 -9.81
CA ASP A 79 9.61 -6.22 -11.26
C ASP A 79 10.43 -5.12 -11.97
N ILE A 80 10.48 -3.91 -11.41
CA ILE A 80 11.31 -2.80 -11.89
C ILE A 80 12.80 -3.15 -11.81
N LYS A 81 13.26 -3.77 -10.72
CA LYS A 81 14.66 -4.19 -10.58
C LYS A 81 15.02 -5.19 -11.67
N SER A 82 14.21 -6.22 -11.87
CA SER A 82 14.44 -7.23 -12.91
C SER A 82 14.37 -6.60 -14.32
N ALA A 83 13.42 -5.73 -14.60
CA ALA A 83 13.32 -5.04 -15.88
C ALA A 83 14.49 -4.08 -16.14
N ALA A 84 15.01 -3.42 -15.10
CA ALA A 84 16.20 -2.55 -15.20
C ALA A 84 17.45 -3.37 -15.56
N GLU A 85 17.60 -4.54 -14.97
CA GLU A 85 18.70 -5.46 -15.27
C GLU A 85 18.62 -5.95 -16.71
N ILE A 86 17.45 -6.42 -17.14
CA ILE A 86 17.21 -6.81 -18.54
C ILE A 86 17.52 -5.65 -19.50
N LEU A 87 17.07 -4.44 -19.22
CA LEU A 87 17.32 -3.27 -20.06
C LEU A 87 18.82 -2.94 -20.15
N LYS A 88 19.56 -3.10 -19.04
CA LYS A 88 21.02 -2.92 -19.00
C LYS A 88 21.70 -3.87 -19.96
N PHE A 89 21.39 -5.17 -19.88
CA PHE A 89 22.03 -6.18 -20.74
C PHE A 89 21.55 -6.11 -22.20
N ALA A 90 20.28 -5.73 -22.42
CA ALA A 90 19.78 -5.49 -23.78
C ALA A 90 20.55 -4.36 -24.48
N ARG A 91 20.83 -3.25 -23.78
CA ARG A 91 21.66 -2.16 -24.31
C ARG A 91 23.10 -2.62 -24.55
N GLN A 92 23.68 -3.31 -23.58
CA GLN A 92 25.05 -3.83 -23.72
C GLN A 92 25.18 -4.77 -24.92
N TYR A 93 24.22 -5.68 -25.12
CA TYR A 93 24.21 -6.56 -26.29
C TYR A 93 24.04 -5.77 -27.58
N ASP A 94 23.10 -4.82 -27.64
CA ASP A 94 22.86 -4.01 -28.83
C ASP A 94 24.10 -3.23 -29.27
N GLU A 95 24.86 -2.67 -28.32
CA GLU A 95 26.12 -1.99 -28.58
C GLU A 95 27.22 -2.90 -29.04
N LYS A 96 27.30 -4.13 -28.51
CA LYS A 96 28.42 -5.06 -28.70
C LYS A 96 28.16 -6.18 -29.71
N LYS A 97 26.92 -6.41 -30.16
CA LYS A 97 26.54 -7.48 -31.10
C LYS A 97 27.34 -7.46 -32.41
N LYS A 98 27.87 -6.30 -32.83
CA LYS A 98 28.70 -6.18 -34.02
C LYS A 98 29.99 -7.00 -33.91
N TYR A 99 30.56 -7.09 -32.71
CA TYR A 99 31.83 -7.85 -32.50
C TYR A 99 31.56 -9.36 -32.60
N ASP A 100 30.44 -9.86 -32.03
CA ASP A 100 30.04 -11.26 -32.19
C ASP A 100 29.74 -11.64 -33.66
N LYS A 101 29.05 -10.73 -34.39
CA LYS A 101 28.79 -10.95 -35.83
C LYS A 101 30.05 -10.94 -36.66
N ASN A 102 31.01 -10.07 -36.35
CA ASN A 102 32.29 -9.99 -37.05
C ASN A 102 33.17 -11.20 -36.71
N TYR A 103 33.21 -11.64 -35.44
CA TYR A 103 33.91 -12.84 -35.03
C TYR A 103 33.46 -14.07 -35.83
N LYS A 104 32.14 -14.29 -35.94
CA LYS A 104 31.59 -15.39 -36.74
C LYS A 104 31.90 -15.35 -38.24
N LYS A 105 32.19 -14.17 -38.77
CA LYS A 105 32.54 -13.94 -40.18
C LYS A 105 34.03 -13.80 -40.44
N SER A 106 34.86 -13.75 -39.39
CA SER A 106 36.29 -13.54 -39.53
C SER A 106 36.96 -14.70 -40.23
N LYS A 107 37.95 -14.39 -41.11
CA LYS A 107 38.82 -15.39 -41.72
C LYS A 107 39.87 -15.93 -40.74
N ASP A 108 40.20 -15.16 -39.70
CA ASP A 108 41.10 -15.50 -38.61
C ASP A 108 40.40 -15.20 -37.28
N PRO A 109 39.58 -16.12 -36.76
CA PRO A 109 38.83 -15.92 -35.52
C PRO A 109 39.73 -15.77 -34.30
N GLU A 110 40.88 -16.45 -34.29
CA GLU A 110 41.80 -16.44 -33.14
C GLU A 110 42.43 -15.08 -32.96
N ARG A 111 42.97 -14.48 -34.03
CA ARG A 111 43.48 -13.12 -34.02
C ARG A 111 42.39 -12.10 -33.67
N TYR A 112 41.19 -12.22 -34.27
CA TYR A 112 40.06 -11.35 -33.97
C TYR A 112 39.66 -11.41 -32.50
N TYR A 113 39.69 -12.61 -31.92
CA TYR A 113 39.42 -12.79 -30.49
C TYR A 113 40.48 -12.10 -29.62
N GLN A 114 41.76 -12.24 -29.94
CA GLN A 114 42.84 -11.56 -29.21
C GLN A 114 42.68 -10.04 -29.22
N ASP A 115 42.26 -9.49 -30.37
CA ASP A 115 42.13 -8.04 -30.56
C ASP A 115 40.85 -7.50 -29.89
N HIS A 116 39.76 -8.32 -29.72
CA HIS A 116 38.44 -7.90 -29.30
C HIS A 116 37.82 -8.72 -28.16
N SER A 117 38.66 -9.47 -27.42
CA SER A 117 38.19 -10.41 -26.38
C SER A 117 37.24 -9.75 -25.36
N TYR A 118 37.57 -8.54 -24.90
CA TYR A 118 36.73 -7.81 -23.94
C TYR A 118 35.33 -7.53 -24.47
N ASP A 119 35.20 -7.00 -25.68
CA ASP A 119 33.92 -6.70 -26.31
C ASP A 119 33.10 -7.95 -26.61
N LEU A 120 33.78 -9.05 -27.01
CA LEU A 120 33.15 -10.34 -27.23
C LEU A 120 32.59 -10.93 -25.94
N HIS A 121 33.36 -10.90 -24.86
CA HIS A 121 32.86 -11.39 -23.56
C HIS A 121 31.68 -10.57 -23.06
N LEU A 122 31.67 -9.25 -23.27
CA LEU A 122 30.51 -8.41 -22.93
C LEU A 122 29.29 -8.77 -23.77
N ALA A 123 29.47 -9.03 -25.08
CA ALA A 123 28.37 -9.43 -25.94
C ALA A 123 27.81 -10.81 -25.55
N TRP A 124 28.67 -11.79 -25.31
CA TRP A 124 28.28 -13.16 -24.95
C TRP A 124 27.63 -13.20 -23.56
N GLY A 125 28.23 -12.55 -22.56
CA GLY A 125 27.61 -12.48 -21.22
C GLY A 125 26.25 -11.80 -21.22
N ALA A 126 26.10 -10.72 -22.00
CA ALA A 126 24.79 -10.08 -22.14
C ALA A 126 23.76 -10.98 -22.87
N ARG A 127 24.19 -11.74 -23.89
CA ARG A 127 23.35 -12.73 -24.56
C ARG A 127 22.84 -13.80 -23.58
N ASP A 128 23.76 -14.42 -22.83
CA ASP A 128 23.43 -15.52 -21.91
C ASP A 128 22.41 -15.07 -20.86
N ILE A 129 22.52 -13.84 -20.35
CA ILE A 129 21.58 -13.27 -19.40
C ILE A 129 20.23 -13.02 -20.05
N LEU A 130 20.16 -12.49 -21.26
CA LEU A 130 18.93 -12.25 -21.99
C LEU A 130 18.21 -13.56 -22.31
N GLU A 131 18.93 -14.57 -22.78
CA GLU A 131 18.41 -15.91 -23.07
C GLU A 131 17.87 -16.58 -21.80
N SER A 132 18.57 -16.44 -20.66
CA SER A 132 18.11 -16.92 -19.36
C SER A 132 16.82 -16.25 -18.91
N ALA A 133 16.60 -15.00 -19.30
CA ALA A 133 15.37 -14.25 -19.06
C ALA A 133 14.27 -14.53 -20.11
N GLY A 134 14.49 -15.49 -21.03
CA GLY A 134 13.55 -15.86 -22.07
C GLY A 134 13.45 -14.86 -23.23
N ILE A 135 14.44 -13.99 -23.38
CA ILE A 135 14.49 -12.97 -24.43
C ILE A 135 15.47 -13.44 -25.51
N ASN A 136 15.01 -13.53 -26.76
CA ASN A 136 15.91 -13.84 -27.87
C ASN A 136 16.67 -12.56 -28.28
N PRO A 137 18.01 -12.50 -28.10
CA PRO A 137 18.80 -11.31 -28.36
C PRO A 137 18.83 -10.89 -29.85
N GLU A 138 18.68 -11.84 -30.77
CA GLU A 138 18.72 -11.54 -32.21
C GLU A 138 17.42 -10.88 -32.72
N THR A 139 16.31 -11.13 -32.04
CA THR A 139 14.98 -10.59 -32.44
C THR A 139 14.44 -9.55 -31.44
N MET A 140 15.16 -9.29 -30.35
CA MET A 140 14.70 -8.36 -29.34
C MET A 140 14.51 -6.94 -29.89
N ASN A 141 13.46 -6.27 -29.40
CA ASN A 141 13.23 -4.86 -29.64
C ASN A 141 13.59 -4.05 -28.37
N LEU A 142 14.72 -3.35 -28.43
CA LEU A 142 15.23 -2.55 -27.30
C LEU A 142 14.21 -1.47 -26.87
N GLN A 143 13.46 -0.90 -27.80
CA GLN A 143 12.45 0.11 -27.50
C GLN A 143 11.28 -0.46 -26.72
N GLU A 144 10.85 -1.69 -27.03
CA GLU A 144 9.80 -2.38 -26.28
C GLU A 144 10.24 -2.69 -24.84
N ILE A 145 11.48 -3.18 -24.67
CA ILE A 145 12.06 -3.44 -23.34
C ILE A 145 12.10 -2.14 -22.52
N LYS A 146 12.54 -1.03 -23.13
CA LYS A 146 12.57 0.28 -22.50
C LYS A 146 11.16 0.77 -22.12
N SER A 147 10.21 0.66 -23.04
CA SER A 147 8.81 1.06 -22.80
C SER A 147 8.17 0.26 -21.67
N ARG A 148 8.47 -1.06 -21.58
CA ARG A 148 8.01 -1.91 -20.48
C ARG A 148 8.55 -1.45 -19.13
N TYR A 149 9.85 -1.13 -19.08
CA TYR A 149 10.48 -0.59 -17.86
C TYR A 149 9.84 0.74 -17.44
N GLU A 150 9.66 1.68 -18.38
CA GLU A 150 9.05 2.98 -18.13
C GLU A 150 7.60 2.85 -17.63
N LYS A 151 6.84 1.91 -18.21
CA LYS A 151 5.47 1.59 -17.77
C LYS A 151 5.44 1.08 -16.33
N LEU A 152 6.32 0.14 -15.97
CA LEU A 152 6.41 -0.37 -14.60
C LEU A 152 6.73 0.75 -13.60
N CYS A 153 7.62 1.67 -13.96
CA CYS A 153 7.95 2.85 -13.13
C CYS A 153 6.72 3.76 -12.94
N ALA A 154 5.95 4.01 -14.00
CA ALA A 154 4.73 4.81 -13.94
C ALA A 154 3.65 4.13 -13.08
N ASP A 155 3.42 2.83 -13.28
CA ASP A 155 2.46 2.02 -12.52
C ASP A 155 2.82 2.01 -11.02
N ARG A 156 4.10 1.84 -10.69
CA ARG A 156 4.58 1.90 -9.30
C ARG A 156 4.30 3.26 -8.66
N LYS A 157 4.57 4.36 -9.38
CA LYS A 157 4.30 5.72 -8.89
C LYS A 157 2.81 5.91 -8.63
N THR A 158 1.96 5.58 -9.61
CA THR A 158 0.50 5.71 -9.50
C THR A 158 -0.05 4.89 -8.32
N THR A 159 0.37 3.63 -8.19
CA THR A 159 -0.05 2.74 -7.11
C THR A 159 0.42 3.25 -5.75
N SER A 160 1.67 3.73 -5.65
CA SER A 160 2.21 4.31 -4.42
C SER A 160 1.45 5.57 -3.98
N ASP A 161 1.14 6.45 -4.91
CA ASP A 161 0.39 7.67 -4.61
C ASP A 161 -1.05 7.36 -4.19
N ALA A 162 -1.67 6.35 -4.83
CA ALA A 162 -3.02 5.90 -4.49
C ALA A 162 -3.08 5.35 -3.06
N TYR A 163 -2.22 4.37 -2.70
CA TYR A 163 -2.29 3.78 -1.37
C TYR A 163 -1.95 4.78 -0.26
N LYS A 164 -1.02 5.73 -0.50
CA LYS A 164 -0.70 6.78 0.47
C LYS A 164 -1.87 7.73 0.72
N LYS A 165 -2.71 7.99 -0.28
CA LYS A 165 -3.94 8.77 -0.10
C LYS A 165 -4.92 8.01 0.80
N VAL A 166 -5.11 6.71 0.53
CA VAL A 166 -5.98 5.84 1.33
C VAL A 166 -5.48 5.73 2.78
N GLU A 167 -4.16 5.59 2.98
CA GLU A 167 -3.54 5.56 4.32
C GLU A 167 -3.80 6.84 5.10
N LYS A 168 -3.64 8.01 4.45
CA LYS A 168 -3.96 9.31 5.06
C LYS A 168 -5.45 9.46 5.39
N GLU A 169 -6.34 8.97 4.53
CA GLU A 169 -7.79 8.96 4.79
C GLU A 169 -8.11 8.09 6.00
N CYS A 170 -7.52 6.89 6.07
CA CYS A 170 -7.66 5.98 7.20
C CYS A 170 -7.22 6.63 8.52
N GLU A 171 -6.04 7.29 8.53
CA GLU A 171 -5.52 7.98 9.70
C GLU A 171 -6.44 9.13 10.15
N LYS A 172 -6.94 9.95 9.24
CA LYS A 172 -7.90 11.01 9.56
C LYS A 172 -9.18 10.45 10.18
N LEU A 173 -9.69 9.35 9.61
CA LEU A 173 -10.91 8.74 10.11
C LEU A 173 -10.69 8.10 11.50
N LYS A 174 -9.53 7.49 11.76
CA LYS A 174 -9.14 7.01 13.10
C LYS A 174 -9.11 8.15 14.12
N GLN A 175 -8.49 9.29 13.79
CA GLN A 175 -8.47 10.46 14.65
C GLN A 175 -9.89 10.98 14.96
N SER A 176 -10.77 11.03 13.96
CA SER A 176 -12.18 11.42 14.16
C SER A 176 -12.92 10.42 15.05
N ARG A 177 -12.70 9.12 14.87
CA ARG A 177 -13.25 8.06 15.73
C ARG A 177 -12.79 8.20 17.18
N ASP A 178 -11.50 8.43 17.39
CA ASP A 178 -10.93 8.57 18.74
C ASP A 178 -11.46 9.81 19.44
N ALA A 179 -11.65 10.92 18.72
CA ALA A 179 -12.30 12.11 19.23
C ALA A 179 -13.76 11.84 19.62
N LEU A 180 -14.52 11.07 18.82
CA LEU A 180 -15.87 10.62 19.14
C LEU A 180 -15.91 9.73 20.39
N LEU A 181 -14.99 8.75 20.49
CA LEU A 181 -14.92 7.87 21.67
C LEU A 181 -14.59 8.65 22.94
N SER A 182 -13.64 9.60 22.88
CA SER A 182 -13.33 10.49 23.99
C SER A 182 -14.54 11.33 24.40
N PHE A 183 -15.30 11.85 23.43
CA PHE A 183 -16.52 12.61 23.71
C PHE A 183 -17.61 11.77 24.38
N ILE A 184 -17.72 10.48 24.03
CA ILE A 184 -18.65 9.52 24.62
C ILE A 184 -18.15 9.03 26.01
N GLY A 185 -16.92 9.38 26.41
CA GLY A 185 -16.31 8.92 27.66
C GLY A 185 -15.86 7.47 27.60
N GLN A 186 -15.62 6.93 26.41
CA GLN A 186 -14.96 5.63 26.19
C GLN A 186 -13.48 5.90 25.91
N GLU A 187 -12.59 5.14 26.56
CA GLU A 187 -11.17 5.21 26.19
C GLU A 187 -10.99 4.63 24.79
N PRO A 188 -10.21 5.32 23.92
CA PRO A 188 -9.84 4.77 22.61
C PRO A 188 -9.16 3.42 22.84
N SER A 189 -9.60 2.39 22.09
CA SER A 189 -8.97 1.08 22.14
C SER A 189 -7.51 1.27 21.76
N GLN A 190 -6.58 0.95 22.66
CA GLN A 190 -5.17 0.84 22.31
C GLN A 190 -5.03 -0.35 21.36
N GLU A 191 -5.23 -0.15 20.08
CA GLU A 191 -4.74 -1.08 19.08
C GLU A 191 -3.21 -1.07 19.18
N ILE A 192 -2.70 -2.12 19.80
CA ILE A 192 -1.27 -2.40 19.82
C ILE A 192 -0.85 -2.50 18.36
N ASP A 193 -0.09 -1.50 17.93
CA ASP A 193 0.53 -1.40 16.60
C ASP A 193 1.55 -2.56 16.45
N ARG A 194 1.03 -3.78 16.22
CA ARG A 194 1.82 -5.03 16.07
C ARG A 194 2.63 -5.04 14.78
N ASP A 195 2.34 -4.13 13.86
CA ASP A 195 3.01 -4.10 12.55
C ASP A 195 4.32 -3.29 12.54
N LYS A 196 4.65 -2.54 13.62
CA LYS A 196 5.93 -1.80 13.69
C LYS A 196 7.15 -2.65 14.04
N LYS A 197 6.98 -3.93 14.40
CA LYS A 197 8.09 -4.80 14.85
C LYS A 197 8.70 -5.71 13.78
N ILE A 198 8.29 -5.63 12.52
CA ILE A 198 8.77 -6.56 11.46
C ILE A 198 9.73 -5.87 10.46
N ILE A 199 10.14 -4.63 10.71
CA ILE A 199 11.15 -3.97 9.86
C ILE A 199 12.30 -3.49 10.76
N ARG A 200 13.17 -4.42 11.12
CA ARG A 200 14.59 -4.18 11.45
C ARG A 200 15.45 -5.25 10.83
#